data_ab1b52e929be9d6d6a2b650b9cc34fe1
#
_entry.id   ab1b52e929be9d6d6a2b650b9cc34fe1
#
_cell.length_a   1.000
_cell.length_b   1.000
_cell.length_c   1.000
_cell.angle_alpha   90.00
_cell.angle_beta   90.00
_cell.angle_gamma   90.00
#
_symmetry.space_group_name_H-M   'P 1'
#
loop_
_entity.id
_entity.type
_entity.pdbx_description
1 polymer ?
#
loop_
_entity_poly.entity_id
_entity_poly.type
_entity_poly.pdbx_seq_one_letter_code
_entity_poly.pdbx_strand_id
1 'polypeptide(L)'
;MRLQNKHIVVGITGGIAAYKSASLVRLLIKEGAEVQVVMTPAAKEFITPLTLATLSQHAVVSDFFDRRDGSWHSHVTLGTWADLMIIAPATASTIGKMAHGIADNILVTTYLAMRAPVLIAPAMDLDMWSHPTTARNLEILVQDGVTQALPAEGFLASGLIGRGRMQEPEEILEQAVAMLTTTKAGLPLAGECVTITAGPTYEPIDDVRFIGNHSSGLMGISLAEALARQGAEVHLVLGPTHLRPTNPQIVVHPVMTAEEMLAAAQETFGRSSIAIFAAAVADYRPEERVSGKIKKERRGGEQMQLTLTQNPDIAATLGAQRRAEQYLVGFALETSVDTAAAEGKLHNKHLDAIVLNSTSDAGAGFGVPTNKVLILDKAGARCDLPLESKAVVAEQIVDFILKHRTQLV
;
A
#
# COMPACT_ATOMS: atom_id res chain seq x y z
N MET A 1 -19.86 -18.03 14.57
CA MET A 1 -18.40 -17.94 14.70
C MET A 1 -17.87 -17.16 13.50
N ARG A 2 -17.50 -15.91 13.74
CA ARG A 2 -17.13 -14.94 12.69
C ARG A 2 -15.73 -15.19 12.11
N LEU A 3 -14.87 -15.95 12.81
CA LEU A 3 -13.50 -16.24 12.44
C LEU A 3 -13.26 -17.72 12.14
N GLN A 4 -14.32 -18.45 11.73
CA GLN A 4 -14.23 -19.87 11.38
C GLN A 4 -13.18 -20.11 10.28
N ASN A 5 -12.29 -21.07 10.50
CA ASN A 5 -11.18 -21.44 9.61
C ASN A 5 -10.16 -20.30 9.39
N LYS A 6 -10.06 -19.33 10.30
CA LYS A 6 -9.03 -18.30 10.28
C LYS A 6 -7.89 -18.65 11.20
N HIS A 7 -6.68 -18.44 10.73
CA HIS A 7 -5.43 -18.70 11.45
C HIS A 7 -4.85 -17.38 11.97
N ILE A 8 -4.68 -17.26 13.29
CA ILE A 8 -4.23 -16.02 13.90
C ILE A 8 -2.98 -16.26 14.73
N VAL A 9 -1.91 -15.53 14.43
CA VAL A 9 -0.73 -15.47 15.28
C VAL A 9 -0.93 -14.36 16.32
N VAL A 10 -0.90 -14.70 17.61
CA VAL A 10 -0.97 -13.72 18.71
C VAL A 10 0.40 -13.56 19.33
N GLY A 11 1.02 -12.40 19.08
CA GLY A 11 2.29 -11.99 19.66
C GLY A 11 2.10 -11.32 21.02
N ILE A 12 2.82 -11.77 22.05
CA ILE A 12 2.71 -11.21 23.40
C ILE A 12 4.06 -10.68 23.84
N THR A 13 4.09 -9.43 24.28
CA THR A 13 5.31 -8.75 24.73
C THR A 13 5.32 -8.47 26.22
N GLY A 14 6.51 -8.21 26.78
CA GLY A 14 6.74 -8.07 28.22
C GLY A 14 6.20 -6.73 28.76
N GLY A 15 5.01 -6.74 29.30
CA GLY A 15 4.39 -5.62 29.97
C GLY A 15 3.17 -6.05 30.81
N ILE A 16 2.79 -5.24 31.77
CA ILE A 16 1.69 -5.60 32.69
C ILE A 16 0.39 -5.95 31.94
N ALA A 17 0.10 -5.30 30.81
CA ALA A 17 -1.09 -5.56 30.01
C ALA A 17 -1.13 -6.99 29.38
N ALA A 18 -0.04 -7.78 29.49
CA ALA A 18 -0.02 -9.17 28.98
C ALA A 18 -1.09 -10.06 29.62
N TYR A 19 -1.58 -9.76 30.82
CA TYR A 19 -2.68 -10.51 31.43
C TYR A 19 -3.97 -10.48 30.60
N LYS A 20 -4.21 -9.39 29.85
CA LYS A 20 -5.37 -9.24 28.96
C LYS A 20 -5.30 -10.17 27.75
N SER A 21 -4.10 -10.57 27.34
CA SER A 21 -3.91 -11.44 26.17
C SER A 21 -4.56 -12.81 26.35
N ALA A 22 -4.67 -13.31 27.57
CA ALA A 22 -5.40 -14.54 27.87
C ALA A 22 -6.88 -14.44 27.47
N SER A 23 -7.53 -13.31 27.79
CA SER A 23 -8.90 -13.04 27.40
C SER A 23 -9.03 -12.88 25.89
N LEU A 24 -8.11 -12.19 25.24
CA LEU A 24 -8.07 -12.02 23.78
C LEU A 24 -7.97 -13.38 23.07
N VAL A 25 -7.02 -14.24 23.46
CA VAL A 25 -6.85 -15.59 22.89
C VAL A 25 -8.17 -16.38 23.03
N ARG A 26 -8.80 -16.33 24.21
CA ARG A 26 -10.06 -17.03 24.45
C ARG A 26 -11.22 -16.49 23.59
N LEU A 27 -11.28 -15.18 23.37
CA LEU A 27 -12.30 -14.54 22.52
C LEU A 27 -12.12 -14.96 21.06
N LEU A 28 -10.88 -14.93 20.53
CA LEU A 28 -10.59 -15.35 19.16
C LEU A 28 -10.99 -16.81 18.91
N ILE A 29 -10.69 -17.71 19.85
CA ILE A 29 -11.06 -19.13 19.77
C ILE A 29 -12.59 -19.31 19.81
N LYS A 30 -13.29 -18.56 20.68
CA LYS A 30 -14.76 -18.59 20.71
C LYS A 30 -15.40 -18.17 19.39
N GLU A 31 -14.76 -17.29 18.64
CA GLU A 31 -15.19 -16.89 17.30
C GLU A 31 -14.78 -17.89 16.21
N GLY A 32 -14.09 -18.97 16.56
CA GLY A 32 -13.76 -20.07 15.66
C GLY A 32 -12.38 -19.98 15.02
N ALA A 33 -11.51 -19.06 15.45
CA ALA A 33 -10.15 -18.97 14.97
C ALA A 33 -9.26 -20.07 15.55
N GLU A 34 -8.29 -20.52 14.75
CA GLU A 34 -7.14 -21.27 15.23
C GLU A 34 -6.04 -20.29 15.63
N VAL A 35 -5.55 -20.39 16.88
CA VAL A 35 -4.64 -19.39 17.45
C VAL A 35 -3.31 -19.99 17.80
N GLN A 36 -2.24 -19.45 17.22
CA GLN A 36 -0.84 -19.75 17.60
C GLN A 36 -0.26 -18.58 18.38
N VAL A 37 0.15 -18.85 19.62
CA VAL A 37 0.76 -17.82 20.47
C VAL A 37 2.27 -17.78 20.29
N VAL A 38 2.83 -16.58 20.12
CA VAL A 38 4.27 -16.29 20.06
C VAL A 38 4.62 -15.28 21.15
N MET A 39 5.60 -15.55 21.97
CA MET A 39 5.99 -14.70 23.11
C MET A 39 7.41 -14.17 22.97
N THR A 40 7.62 -12.92 23.39
CA THR A 40 8.99 -12.46 23.67
C THR A 40 9.50 -13.11 24.95
N PRO A 41 10.84 -13.24 25.14
CA PRO A 41 11.39 -13.73 26.41
C PRO A 41 10.86 -12.99 27.65
N ALA A 42 10.78 -11.66 27.57
CA ALA A 42 10.27 -10.83 28.68
C ALA A 42 8.77 -11.06 28.99
N ALA A 43 7.98 -11.51 28.03
CA ALA A 43 6.55 -11.75 28.24
C ALA A 43 6.28 -12.87 29.25
N LYS A 44 7.21 -13.83 29.38
CA LYS A 44 7.12 -14.98 30.31
C LYS A 44 7.09 -14.55 31.78
N GLU A 45 7.63 -13.36 32.10
CA GLU A 45 7.63 -12.79 33.46
C GLU A 45 6.24 -12.23 33.85
N PHE A 46 5.39 -11.94 32.88
CA PHE A 46 4.06 -11.33 33.11
C PHE A 46 2.90 -12.32 32.97
N ILE A 47 3.06 -13.33 32.12
CA ILE A 47 2.09 -14.41 31.91
C ILE A 47 2.80 -15.68 31.49
N THR A 48 2.36 -16.82 32.06
CA THR A 48 3.07 -18.08 31.80
C THR A 48 2.69 -18.67 30.42
N PRO A 49 3.66 -19.29 29.71
CA PRO A 49 3.37 -20.05 28.50
C PRO A 49 2.34 -21.15 28.72
N LEU A 50 2.31 -21.77 29.92
CA LEU A 50 1.36 -22.82 30.27
C LEU A 50 -0.10 -22.33 30.19
N THR A 51 -0.38 -21.13 30.73
CA THR A 51 -1.72 -20.54 30.67
C THR A 51 -2.17 -20.36 29.21
N LEU A 52 -1.29 -19.83 28.38
CA LEU A 52 -1.62 -19.53 26.98
C LEU A 52 -1.70 -20.79 26.13
N ALA A 53 -0.84 -21.79 26.35
CA ALA A 53 -0.92 -23.08 25.69
C ALA A 53 -2.23 -23.82 26.00
N THR A 54 -2.66 -23.76 27.28
CA THR A 54 -3.94 -24.36 27.70
C THR A 54 -5.12 -23.69 27.01
N LEU A 55 -5.09 -22.36 26.86
CA LEU A 55 -6.18 -21.61 26.23
C LEU A 55 -6.18 -21.79 24.71
N SER A 56 -5.04 -21.73 24.05
CA SER A 56 -4.90 -21.87 22.59
C SER A 56 -4.97 -23.30 22.09
N GLN A 57 -4.76 -24.29 22.97
CA GLN A 57 -4.59 -25.71 22.65
C GLN A 57 -3.37 -25.99 21.75
N HIS A 58 -2.46 -25.04 21.64
CA HIS A 58 -1.21 -25.13 20.90
C HIS A 58 -0.01 -24.80 21.80
N ALA A 59 1.14 -25.43 21.53
CA ALA A 59 2.37 -25.08 22.22
C ALA A 59 2.75 -23.62 21.93
N VAL A 60 3.13 -22.88 22.97
CA VAL A 60 3.55 -21.49 22.85
C VAL A 60 4.97 -21.44 22.27
N VAL A 61 5.18 -20.67 21.22
CA VAL A 61 6.48 -20.42 20.62
C VAL A 61 7.13 -19.20 21.30
N SER A 62 8.30 -19.39 21.93
CA SER A 62 9.00 -18.31 22.63
C SER A 62 10.50 -18.24 22.34
N ASP A 63 11.03 -19.27 21.72
CA ASP A 63 12.43 -19.40 21.35
C ASP A 63 12.52 -19.95 19.92
N PHE A 64 13.64 -19.74 19.23
CA PHE A 64 13.84 -20.21 17.86
C PHE A 64 13.85 -21.74 17.73
N PHE A 65 14.25 -22.42 18.79
CA PHE A 65 14.31 -23.90 18.87
C PHE A 65 14.05 -24.39 20.29
N ASP A 66 13.50 -25.58 20.40
CA ASP A 66 13.41 -26.26 21.71
C ASP A 66 14.78 -26.73 22.14
N ARG A 67 15.21 -26.31 23.32
CA ARG A 67 16.53 -26.66 23.88
C ARG A 67 16.66 -28.13 24.28
N ARG A 68 15.53 -28.85 24.41
CA ARG A 68 15.53 -30.27 24.85
C ARG A 68 15.83 -31.21 23.70
N ASP A 69 15.34 -30.93 22.49
CA ASP A 69 15.48 -31.84 21.34
C ASP A 69 16.03 -31.16 20.07
N GLY A 70 16.25 -29.83 20.12
CA GLY A 70 16.76 -29.04 19.00
C GLY A 70 15.75 -28.81 17.89
N SER A 71 14.47 -29.14 18.09
CA SER A 71 13.44 -28.89 17.09
C SER A 71 13.27 -27.39 16.84
N TRP A 72 13.16 -27.01 15.57
CA TRP A 72 13.10 -25.62 15.13
C TRP A 72 11.65 -25.14 15.07
N HIS A 73 11.40 -23.95 15.61
CA HIS A 73 10.17 -23.21 15.41
C HIS A 73 10.31 -22.30 14.20
N SER A 74 9.72 -22.70 13.08
CA SER A 74 9.86 -21.95 11.80
C SER A 74 8.98 -20.70 11.79
N HIS A 75 9.60 -19.53 11.90
CA HIS A 75 8.96 -18.23 11.72
C HIS A 75 8.39 -18.05 10.30
N VAL A 76 9.03 -18.68 9.30
CA VAL A 76 8.54 -18.66 7.90
C VAL A 76 7.22 -19.43 7.78
N THR A 77 7.12 -20.59 8.44
CA THR A 77 5.87 -21.36 8.45
C THR A 77 4.74 -20.57 9.11
N LEU A 78 5.00 -19.90 10.24
CA LEU A 78 4.02 -19.03 10.89
C LEU A 78 3.61 -17.86 10.01
N GLY A 79 4.57 -17.23 9.32
CA GLY A 79 4.32 -16.10 8.41
C GLY A 79 3.49 -16.47 7.19
N THR A 80 3.51 -17.75 6.76
CA THR A 80 2.71 -18.24 5.64
C THR A 80 1.39 -18.87 6.06
N TRP A 81 1.30 -19.36 7.28
CA TRP A 81 0.12 -20.01 7.85
C TRP A 81 -0.94 -19.01 8.30
N ALA A 82 -0.53 -17.85 8.82
CA ALA A 82 -1.43 -16.87 9.42
C ALA A 82 -2.26 -16.09 8.38
N ASP A 83 -3.53 -15.87 8.70
CA ASP A 83 -4.41 -14.89 8.04
C ASP A 83 -4.32 -13.51 8.68
N LEU A 84 -3.85 -13.42 9.94
CA LEU A 84 -3.66 -12.18 10.70
C LEU A 84 -2.61 -12.40 11.79
N MET A 85 -1.77 -11.38 12.01
CA MET A 85 -0.94 -11.31 13.21
C MET A 85 -1.43 -10.19 14.12
N ILE A 86 -1.65 -10.50 15.40
CA ILE A 86 -2.02 -9.52 16.43
C ILE A 86 -0.91 -9.47 17.47
N ILE A 87 -0.33 -8.29 17.72
CA ILE A 87 0.65 -8.10 18.79
C ILE A 87 0.01 -7.31 19.92
N ALA A 88 -0.38 -8.02 20.98
CA ALA A 88 -1.12 -7.46 22.09
C ALA A 88 -0.68 -8.09 23.44
N PRO A 89 -0.06 -7.30 24.33
CA PRO A 89 0.33 -5.91 24.16
C PRO A 89 1.54 -5.74 23.21
N ALA A 90 1.65 -4.56 22.59
CA ALA A 90 2.85 -4.12 21.88
C ALA A 90 3.58 -3.06 22.73
N THR A 91 4.69 -3.43 23.37
CA THR A 91 5.51 -2.51 24.17
C THR A 91 6.37 -1.60 23.30
N ALA A 92 6.78 -0.44 23.82
CA ALA A 92 7.67 0.50 23.12
C ALA A 92 8.95 -0.16 22.60
N SER A 93 9.53 -1.11 23.37
CA SER A 93 10.70 -1.88 22.95
C SER A 93 10.42 -2.71 21.70
N THR A 94 9.29 -3.42 21.65
CA THR A 94 8.92 -4.24 20.49
C THR A 94 8.56 -3.38 19.30
N ILE A 95 7.81 -2.30 19.49
CA ILE A 95 7.48 -1.31 18.44
C ILE A 95 8.77 -0.76 17.81
N GLY A 96 9.76 -0.36 18.64
CA GLY A 96 11.03 0.12 18.13
C GLY A 96 11.81 -0.93 17.34
N LYS A 97 11.83 -2.18 17.80
CA LYS A 97 12.48 -3.30 17.09
C LYS A 97 11.80 -3.62 15.77
N MET A 98 10.48 -3.64 15.73
CA MET A 98 9.71 -3.84 14.51
C MET A 98 9.99 -2.75 13.48
N ALA A 99 9.90 -1.48 13.90
CA ALA A 99 10.13 -0.32 13.02
C ALA A 99 11.54 -0.26 12.42
N HIS A 100 12.52 -0.87 13.07
CA HIS A 100 13.92 -0.88 12.63
C HIS A 100 14.43 -2.26 12.19
N GLY A 101 13.55 -3.27 12.10
CA GLY A 101 13.91 -4.61 11.63
C GLY A 101 14.88 -5.37 12.54
N ILE A 102 14.88 -5.12 13.86
CA ILE A 102 15.79 -5.77 14.81
C ILE A 102 15.23 -7.13 15.24
N ALA A 103 15.59 -8.18 14.52
CA ALA A 103 15.09 -9.54 14.69
C ALA A 103 15.87 -10.35 15.78
N ASP A 104 15.92 -9.83 16.99
CA ASP A 104 16.65 -10.44 18.12
C ASP A 104 15.85 -11.48 18.92
N ASN A 105 14.58 -11.69 18.55
CA ASN A 105 13.70 -12.68 19.17
C ASN A 105 12.69 -13.23 18.16
N ILE A 106 12.12 -14.39 18.49
CA ILE A 106 11.22 -15.12 17.57
C ILE A 106 9.98 -14.31 17.17
N LEU A 107 9.45 -13.43 18.03
CA LEU A 107 8.25 -12.64 17.73
C LEU A 107 8.53 -11.62 16.61
N VAL A 108 9.61 -10.82 16.76
CA VAL A 108 9.98 -9.82 15.73
C VAL A 108 10.42 -10.51 14.44
N THR A 109 11.11 -11.65 14.53
CA THR A 109 11.49 -12.45 13.37
C THR A 109 10.24 -12.98 12.64
N THR A 110 9.22 -13.44 13.38
CA THR A 110 7.94 -13.86 12.79
C THR A 110 7.22 -12.69 12.13
N TYR A 111 7.23 -11.50 12.76
CA TYR A 111 6.67 -10.28 12.16
C TYR A 111 7.34 -9.96 10.82
N LEU A 112 8.67 -9.99 10.73
CA LEU A 112 9.38 -9.71 9.47
C LEU A 112 9.16 -10.77 8.38
N ALA A 113 8.74 -11.98 8.75
CA ALA A 113 8.36 -13.04 7.82
C ALA A 113 6.85 -13.05 7.49
N MET A 114 6.05 -12.17 8.14
CA MET A 114 4.61 -12.19 8.04
C MET A 114 4.14 -11.70 6.67
N ARG A 115 3.24 -12.46 6.03
CA ARG A 115 2.57 -12.11 4.78
C ARG A 115 1.15 -11.59 5.01
N ALA A 116 0.57 -11.95 6.14
CA ALA A 116 -0.76 -11.51 6.54
C ALA A 116 -0.74 -10.08 7.11
N PRO A 117 -1.87 -9.38 7.14
CA PRO A 117 -2.00 -8.11 7.84
C PRO A 117 -1.55 -8.21 9.29
N VAL A 118 -1.05 -7.10 9.85
CA VAL A 118 -0.58 -7.03 11.23
C VAL A 118 -1.35 -5.95 11.99
N LEU A 119 -1.89 -6.32 13.16
CA LEU A 119 -2.55 -5.43 14.11
C LEU A 119 -1.71 -5.34 15.37
N ILE A 120 -1.35 -4.14 15.80
CA ILE A 120 -0.65 -3.92 17.08
C ILE A 120 -1.57 -3.21 18.07
N ALA A 121 -1.52 -3.63 19.34
CA ALA A 121 -2.19 -2.97 20.45
C ALA A 121 -1.14 -2.39 21.42
N PRO A 122 -0.71 -1.13 21.23
CA PRO A 122 0.30 -0.51 22.07
C PRO A 122 -0.12 -0.43 23.54
N ALA A 123 0.86 -0.66 24.44
CA ALA A 123 0.68 -0.53 25.88
C ALA A 123 1.96 -0.02 26.52
N MET A 124 1.92 1.17 27.12
CA MET A 124 3.05 1.80 27.78
C MET A 124 2.57 2.94 28.69
N ASP A 125 3.47 3.48 29.51
CA ASP A 125 3.18 4.64 30.33
C ASP A 125 2.96 5.92 29.50
N LEU A 126 2.31 6.92 30.07
CA LEU A 126 1.92 8.17 29.43
C LEU A 126 3.12 8.90 28.80
N ASP A 127 4.22 9.03 29.53
CA ASP A 127 5.42 9.73 29.05
C ASP A 127 6.10 8.97 27.91
N MET A 128 6.09 7.64 27.97
CA MET A 128 6.58 6.78 26.89
C MET A 128 5.70 6.90 25.64
N TRP A 129 4.39 6.98 25.82
CA TRP A 129 3.44 7.16 24.71
C TRP A 129 3.64 8.50 24.02
N SER A 130 3.84 9.56 24.79
CA SER A 130 4.05 10.94 24.28
C SER A 130 5.45 11.19 23.75
N HIS A 131 6.38 10.23 23.92
CA HIS A 131 7.78 10.45 23.52
C HIS A 131 7.91 10.49 21.99
N PRO A 132 8.64 11.50 21.43
CA PRO A 132 8.77 11.68 19.98
C PRO A 132 9.31 10.44 19.25
N THR A 133 10.17 9.64 19.88
CA THR A 133 10.70 8.41 19.29
C THR A 133 9.60 7.34 19.16
N THR A 134 8.71 7.23 20.15
CA THR A 134 7.57 6.30 20.08
C THR A 134 6.64 6.71 18.94
N ALA A 135 6.32 7.99 18.82
CA ALA A 135 5.49 8.50 17.73
C ALA A 135 6.10 8.18 16.36
N ARG A 136 7.40 8.48 16.14
CA ARG A 136 8.09 8.15 14.88
C ARG A 136 8.08 6.65 14.57
N ASN A 137 8.32 5.79 15.57
CA ASN A 137 8.32 4.35 15.34
C ASN A 137 6.93 3.83 14.95
N LEU A 138 5.87 4.37 15.54
CA LEU A 138 4.50 4.05 15.18
C LEU A 138 4.15 4.55 13.76
N GLU A 139 4.59 5.77 13.40
CA GLU A 139 4.44 6.30 12.04
C GLU A 139 5.11 5.40 10.99
N ILE A 140 6.34 4.94 11.25
CA ILE A 140 7.05 3.99 10.38
C ILE A 140 6.22 2.72 10.20
N LEU A 141 5.73 2.10 11.29
CA LEU A 141 4.94 0.88 11.21
C LEU A 141 3.62 1.08 10.44
N VAL A 142 2.96 2.23 10.62
CA VAL A 142 1.75 2.56 9.87
C VAL A 142 2.06 2.73 8.38
N GLN A 143 3.18 3.38 8.03
CA GLN A 143 3.64 3.50 6.64
C GLN A 143 3.99 2.14 6.02
N ASP A 144 4.48 1.20 6.84
CA ASP A 144 4.75 -0.19 6.44
C ASP A 144 3.47 -1.07 6.38
N GLY A 145 2.28 -0.49 6.61
CA GLY A 145 1.00 -1.18 6.49
C GLY A 145 0.50 -1.86 7.78
N VAL A 146 1.13 -1.60 8.93
CA VAL A 146 0.67 -2.13 10.22
C VAL A 146 -0.52 -1.33 10.72
N THR A 147 -1.60 -2.02 11.06
CA THR A 147 -2.79 -1.40 11.70
C THR A 147 -2.54 -1.22 13.18
N GLN A 148 -2.95 -0.07 13.72
CA GLN A 148 -2.78 0.26 15.12
C GLN A 148 -4.13 0.32 15.84
N ALA A 149 -4.32 -0.49 16.87
CA ALA A 149 -5.38 -0.32 17.86
C ALA A 149 -4.95 0.79 18.82
N LEU A 150 -5.60 1.95 18.72
CA LEU A 150 -5.24 3.12 19.53
C LEU A 150 -5.39 2.83 21.03
N PRO A 151 -4.40 3.18 21.86
CA PRO A 151 -4.49 2.96 23.31
C PRO A 151 -5.69 3.67 23.92
N ALA A 152 -6.37 2.99 24.85
CA ALA A 152 -7.45 3.56 25.63
C ALA A 152 -6.92 4.59 26.63
N GLU A 153 -7.77 5.54 27.00
CA GLU A 153 -7.54 6.47 28.09
C GLU A 153 -8.03 5.87 29.40
N GLY A 154 -7.27 6.04 30.47
CA GLY A 154 -7.67 5.54 31.78
C GLY A 154 -6.52 5.50 32.79
N PHE A 155 -6.75 4.81 33.92
CA PHE A 155 -5.79 4.64 34.99
C PHE A 155 -4.69 3.68 34.59
N LEU A 156 -3.43 4.12 34.63
CA LEU A 156 -2.25 3.34 34.29
C LEU A 156 -1.65 2.66 35.53
N ALA A 157 -0.83 1.64 35.32
CA ALA A 157 -0.17 0.92 36.41
C ALA A 157 0.77 1.80 37.25
N SER A 158 1.27 2.91 36.68
CA SER A 158 2.07 3.93 37.38
C SER A 158 1.25 4.82 38.30
N GLY A 159 -0.10 4.74 38.30
CA GLY A 159 -0.98 5.63 39.03
C GLY A 159 -1.38 6.90 38.29
N LEU A 160 -0.84 7.11 37.08
CA LEU A 160 -1.22 8.23 36.22
C LEU A 160 -2.52 7.93 35.46
N ILE A 161 -3.22 8.99 35.06
CA ILE A 161 -4.43 8.91 34.22
C ILE A 161 -4.07 9.52 32.85
N GLY A 162 -4.31 8.74 31.77
CA GLY A 162 -4.06 9.23 30.43
C GLY A 162 -4.09 8.11 29.39
N ARG A 163 -3.65 8.44 28.19
CA ARG A 163 -3.60 7.52 27.05
C ARG A 163 -2.33 6.67 27.11
N GLY A 164 -2.45 5.35 27.05
CA GLY A 164 -1.32 4.41 27.12
C GLY A 164 -1.75 2.99 27.50
N ARG A 165 -2.99 2.83 27.92
CA ARG A 165 -3.58 1.54 28.28
C ARG A 165 -3.90 0.74 27.02
N MET A 166 -3.48 -0.53 26.98
CA MET A 166 -3.90 -1.44 25.92
C MET A 166 -5.43 -1.46 25.81
N GLN A 167 -5.94 -1.36 24.59
CA GLN A 167 -7.37 -1.51 24.29
C GLN A 167 -7.94 -2.79 24.93
N GLU A 168 -9.22 -2.82 25.18
CA GLU A 168 -9.85 -4.01 25.75
C GLU A 168 -9.86 -5.16 24.73
N PRO A 169 -9.75 -6.42 25.19
CA PRO A 169 -9.70 -7.57 24.29
C PRO A 169 -10.88 -7.67 23.33
N GLU A 170 -12.05 -7.23 23.74
CA GLU A 170 -13.27 -7.18 22.94
C GLU A 170 -13.14 -6.21 21.76
N GLU A 171 -12.55 -5.04 21.97
CA GLU A 171 -12.35 -4.04 20.93
C GLU A 171 -11.29 -4.48 19.93
N ILE A 172 -10.21 -5.14 20.40
CA ILE A 172 -9.19 -5.74 19.55
C ILE A 172 -9.80 -6.89 18.72
N LEU A 173 -10.69 -7.70 19.30
CA LEU A 173 -11.43 -8.73 18.58
C LEU A 173 -12.27 -8.13 17.46
N GLU A 174 -13.03 -7.05 17.72
CA GLU A 174 -13.86 -6.42 16.66
C GLU A 174 -13.01 -5.88 15.52
N GLN A 175 -11.84 -5.31 15.80
CA GLN A 175 -10.90 -4.90 14.76
C GLN A 175 -10.35 -6.10 13.97
N ALA A 176 -9.96 -7.18 14.65
CA ALA A 176 -9.51 -8.41 14.00
C ALA A 176 -10.61 -9.03 13.11
N VAL A 177 -11.85 -9.06 13.60
CA VAL A 177 -13.02 -9.49 12.81
C VAL A 177 -13.18 -8.60 11.59
N ALA A 178 -13.17 -7.27 11.74
CA ALA A 178 -13.26 -6.34 10.62
C ALA A 178 -12.16 -6.59 9.58
N MET A 179 -10.91 -6.75 10.00
CA MET A 179 -9.78 -7.02 9.09
C MET A 179 -9.91 -8.36 8.34
N LEU A 180 -10.48 -9.39 8.98
CA LEU A 180 -10.59 -10.74 8.40
C LEU A 180 -11.93 -11.02 7.71
N THR A 181 -12.99 -10.29 8.05
CA THR A 181 -14.34 -10.49 7.51
C THR A 181 -14.79 -9.36 6.58
N THR A 182 -13.99 -8.32 6.41
CA THR A 182 -14.21 -7.38 5.31
C THR A 182 -14.03 -8.18 4.03
N THR A 183 -15.04 -8.99 3.74
CA THR A 183 -15.18 -9.65 2.44
C THR A 183 -15.25 -8.52 1.42
N LYS A 184 -14.47 -8.63 0.34
CA LYS A 184 -14.57 -7.72 -0.82
C LYS A 184 -16.04 -7.48 -1.25
N ALA A 185 -16.94 -8.42 -0.95
CA ALA A 185 -18.35 -8.38 -1.32
C ALA A 185 -19.16 -7.17 -0.79
N GLY A 186 -18.66 -6.45 0.22
CA GLY A 186 -19.27 -5.22 0.73
C GLY A 186 -18.54 -3.93 0.37
N LEU A 187 -17.38 -4.05 -0.31
CA LEU A 187 -16.61 -2.86 -0.71
C LEU A 187 -17.13 -2.29 -2.04
N PRO A 188 -17.04 -0.95 -2.24
CA PRO A 188 -17.59 -0.28 -3.42
C PRO A 188 -17.11 -0.83 -4.77
N LEU A 189 -15.89 -1.40 -4.83
CA LEU A 189 -15.29 -1.96 -6.04
C LEU A 189 -15.13 -3.47 -6.01
N ALA A 190 -15.87 -4.16 -5.13
CA ALA A 190 -15.81 -5.62 -5.02
C ALA A 190 -16.16 -6.30 -6.34
N GLY A 191 -15.25 -7.13 -6.85
CA GLY A 191 -15.43 -7.86 -8.12
C GLY A 191 -15.18 -7.01 -9.37
N GLU A 192 -14.78 -5.73 -9.22
CA GLU A 192 -14.43 -4.88 -10.34
C GLU A 192 -12.94 -4.96 -10.66
N CYS A 193 -12.63 -4.94 -11.94
CA CYS A 193 -11.27 -4.89 -12.46
C CYS A 193 -10.90 -3.43 -12.82
N VAL A 194 -9.70 -3.01 -12.45
CA VAL A 194 -9.17 -1.66 -12.70
C VAL A 194 -7.81 -1.76 -13.37
N THR A 195 -7.61 -1.01 -14.46
CA THR A 195 -6.32 -0.85 -15.12
C THR A 195 -5.71 0.52 -14.82
N ILE A 196 -4.45 0.55 -14.39
CA ILE A 196 -3.71 1.78 -14.11
C ILE A 196 -2.39 1.76 -14.87
N THR A 197 -2.10 2.82 -15.63
CA THR A 197 -0.74 3.05 -16.12
C THR A 197 -0.01 4.00 -15.17
N ALA A 198 1.23 3.70 -14.82
CA ALA A 198 2.01 4.46 -13.83
C ALA A 198 3.52 4.47 -14.13
N GLY A 199 4.23 5.42 -13.56
CA GLY A 199 5.66 5.55 -13.76
C GLY A 199 6.03 6.26 -15.05
N PRO A 200 7.34 6.43 -15.32
CA PRO A 200 7.83 6.93 -16.60
C PRO A 200 7.88 5.82 -17.64
N THR A 201 8.00 6.18 -18.91
CA THR A 201 8.56 5.29 -19.94
C THR A 201 9.98 5.69 -20.25
N TYR A 202 10.82 4.71 -20.57
CA TYR A 202 12.20 4.91 -21.00
C TYR A 202 12.33 4.41 -22.43
N GLU A 203 12.63 5.35 -23.34
CA GLU A 203 12.76 5.11 -24.77
C GLU A 203 14.24 4.96 -25.11
N PRO A 204 14.76 3.75 -25.36
CA PRO A 204 16.18 3.51 -25.51
C PRO A 204 16.75 4.22 -26.74
N ILE A 205 17.85 4.99 -26.54
CA ILE A 205 18.71 5.49 -27.64
C ILE A 205 19.70 4.40 -28.01
N ASP A 206 20.31 3.80 -26.99
CA ASP A 206 21.24 2.67 -27.09
C ASP A 206 21.12 1.78 -25.84
N ASP A 207 22.01 0.81 -25.64
CA ASP A 207 21.93 -0.09 -24.47
C ASP A 207 22.22 0.61 -23.11
N VAL A 208 22.58 1.90 -23.12
CA VAL A 208 23.00 2.65 -21.92
C VAL A 208 22.15 3.89 -21.68
N ARG A 209 21.68 4.55 -22.74
CA ARG A 209 21.01 5.86 -22.69
C ARG A 209 19.58 5.76 -23.20
N PHE A 210 18.72 6.56 -22.63
CA PHE A 210 17.30 6.63 -22.99
C PHE A 210 16.76 8.07 -22.91
N ILE A 211 15.60 8.29 -23.51
CA ILE A 211 14.74 9.46 -23.32
C ILE A 211 13.64 9.05 -22.35
N GLY A 212 13.30 9.87 -21.38
CA GLY A 212 12.24 9.57 -20.41
C GLY A 212 11.92 10.76 -19.51
N ASN A 213 10.87 10.61 -18.71
CA ASN A 213 10.37 11.62 -17.79
C ASN A 213 10.85 11.39 -16.34
N HIS A 214 10.89 12.44 -15.52
CA HIS A 214 11.31 12.39 -14.10
C HIS A 214 10.26 11.80 -13.14
N SER A 215 9.27 11.06 -13.64
CA SER A 215 8.26 10.47 -12.79
C SER A 215 8.84 9.35 -11.90
N SER A 216 8.46 9.33 -10.63
CA SER A 216 8.78 8.24 -9.71
C SER A 216 7.76 7.10 -9.71
N GLY A 217 6.59 7.27 -10.33
CA GLY A 217 5.48 6.33 -10.29
C GLY A 217 4.63 6.37 -9.01
N LEU A 218 5.04 7.15 -8.00
CA LEU A 218 4.41 7.14 -6.67
C LEU A 218 2.90 7.44 -6.71
N MET A 219 2.44 8.39 -7.56
CA MET A 219 1.01 8.73 -7.64
C MET A 219 0.18 7.55 -8.13
N GLY A 220 0.61 6.88 -9.22
CA GLY A 220 -0.10 5.72 -9.75
C GLY A 220 -0.07 4.52 -8.80
N ILE A 221 1.03 4.31 -8.08
CA ILE A 221 1.10 3.28 -7.03
C ILE A 221 0.13 3.61 -5.89
N SER A 222 0.07 4.87 -5.43
CA SER A 222 -0.86 5.30 -4.38
C SER A 222 -2.33 5.11 -4.80
N LEU A 223 -2.66 5.37 -6.07
CA LEU A 223 -4.00 5.11 -6.63
C LEU A 223 -4.31 3.61 -6.66
N ALA A 224 -3.34 2.78 -7.06
CA ALA A 224 -3.50 1.32 -7.05
C ALA A 224 -3.80 0.79 -5.65
N GLU A 225 -3.06 1.28 -4.65
CA GLU A 225 -3.28 0.94 -3.23
C GLU A 225 -4.67 1.38 -2.74
N ALA A 226 -5.09 2.61 -3.07
CA ALA A 226 -6.39 3.13 -2.67
C ALA A 226 -7.55 2.32 -3.30
N LEU A 227 -7.47 1.99 -4.59
CA LEU A 227 -8.48 1.19 -5.29
C LEU A 227 -8.53 -0.26 -4.80
N ALA A 228 -7.37 -0.87 -4.51
CA ALA A 228 -7.30 -2.21 -3.94
C ALA A 228 -7.94 -2.25 -2.54
N ARG A 229 -7.77 -1.19 -1.71
CA ARG A 229 -8.50 -1.06 -0.43
C ARG A 229 -10.01 -0.97 -0.59
N GLN A 230 -10.51 -0.45 -1.72
CA GLN A 230 -11.93 -0.43 -2.07
C GLN A 230 -12.43 -1.76 -2.66
N GLY A 231 -11.59 -2.79 -2.73
CA GLY A 231 -11.95 -4.14 -3.15
C GLY A 231 -11.69 -4.48 -4.62
N ALA A 232 -11.17 -3.54 -5.40
CA ALA A 232 -10.86 -3.76 -6.81
C ALA A 232 -9.77 -4.83 -7.03
N GLU A 233 -9.86 -5.56 -8.15
CA GLU A 233 -8.74 -6.26 -8.76
C GLU A 233 -7.95 -5.25 -9.59
N VAL A 234 -6.76 -4.87 -9.11
CA VAL A 234 -5.97 -3.80 -9.74
C VAL A 234 -4.84 -4.37 -10.59
N HIS A 235 -4.84 -4.02 -11.89
CA HIS A 235 -3.74 -4.26 -12.82
C HIS A 235 -2.94 -2.97 -13.00
N LEU A 236 -1.73 -2.95 -12.42
CA LEU A 236 -0.82 -1.82 -12.46
C LEU A 236 0.24 -2.03 -13.54
N VAL A 237 0.09 -1.36 -14.68
CA VAL A 237 1.11 -1.31 -15.74
C VAL A 237 2.14 -0.27 -15.35
N LEU A 238 3.31 -0.73 -14.92
CA LEU A 238 4.29 0.08 -14.22
C LEU A 238 5.59 0.22 -15.00
N GLY A 239 5.90 1.43 -15.41
CA GLY A 239 7.19 1.81 -15.99
C GLY A 239 8.33 1.77 -14.97
N PRO A 240 9.58 2.02 -15.38
CA PRO A 240 10.76 1.84 -14.54
C PRO A 240 10.72 2.69 -13.26
N THR A 241 10.76 2.02 -12.11
CA THR A 241 10.83 2.65 -10.78
C THR A 241 11.34 1.68 -9.74
N HIS A 242 11.93 2.19 -8.66
CA HIS A 242 12.33 1.39 -7.50
C HIS A 242 11.16 1.14 -6.52
N LEU A 243 10.08 1.89 -6.67
CA LEU A 243 8.89 1.74 -5.82
C LEU A 243 8.10 0.50 -6.22
N ARG A 244 7.44 -0.10 -5.23
CA ARG A 244 6.53 -1.24 -5.43
C ARG A 244 5.28 -1.04 -4.58
N PRO A 245 4.10 -1.49 -5.05
CA PRO A 245 2.92 -1.55 -4.19
C PRO A 245 3.16 -2.53 -3.04
N THR A 246 2.54 -2.27 -1.91
CA THR A 246 2.61 -3.12 -0.71
C THR A 246 1.46 -4.12 -0.65
N ASN A 247 0.31 -3.79 -1.24
CA ASN A 247 -0.84 -4.67 -1.28
C ASN A 247 -0.59 -5.85 -2.25
N PRO A 248 -0.54 -7.11 -1.77
CA PRO A 248 -0.23 -8.28 -2.60
C PRO A 248 -1.31 -8.60 -3.65
N GLN A 249 -2.46 -7.97 -3.58
CA GLN A 249 -3.57 -8.16 -4.52
C GLN A 249 -3.43 -7.29 -5.78
N ILE A 250 -2.45 -6.38 -5.82
CA ILE A 250 -2.15 -5.58 -7.00
C ILE A 250 -1.27 -6.41 -7.95
N VAL A 251 -1.79 -6.68 -9.14
CA VAL A 251 -1.05 -7.38 -10.18
C VAL A 251 -0.20 -6.36 -10.94
N VAL A 252 1.12 -6.44 -10.78
CA VAL A 252 2.07 -5.52 -11.44
C VAL A 252 2.50 -6.09 -12.78
N HIS A 253 2.36 -5.29 -13.84
CA HIS A 253 2.86 -5.56 -15.18
C HIS A 253 4.04 -4.61 -15.45
N PRO A 254 5.29 -5.06 -15.25
CA PRO A 254 6.45 -4.20 -15.47
C PRO A 254 6.69 -4.00 -16.97
N VAL A 255 6.91 -2.75 -17.36
CA VAL A 255 7.16 -2.35 -18.76
C VAL A 255 8.31 -1.33 -18.80
N MET A 256 8.90 -1.13 -19.98
CA MET A 256 9.99 -0.19 -20.20
C MET A 256 9.55 0.97 -21.08
N THR A 257 8.95 0.69 -22.23
CA THR A 257 8.65 1.66 -23.29
C THR A 257 7.15 2.01 -23.34
N ALA A 258 6.80 3.06 -24.07
CA ALA A 258 5.41 3.46 -24.32
C ALA A 258 4.64 2.38 -25.11
N GLU A 259 5.30 1.71 -26.05
CA GLU A 259 4.68 0.61 -26.83
C GLU A 259 4.39 -0.60 -25.94
N GLU A 260 5.33 -1.00 -25.08
CA GLU A 260 5.10 -2.07 -24.09
C GLU A 260 3.99 -1.70 -23.11
N MET A 261 3.95 -0.44 -22.67
CA MET A 261 2.91 0.05 -21.75
C MET A 261 1.53 0.01 -22.42
N LEU A 262 1.41 0.41 -23.67
CA LEU A 262 0.17 0.32 -24.43
C LEU A 262 -0.29 -1.14 -24.56
N ALA A 263 0.61 -2.04 -24.98
CA ALA A 263 0.29 -3.45 -25.16
C ALA A 263 -0.19 -4.11 -23.86
N ALA A 264 0.54 -3.90 -22.76
CA ALA A 264 0.15 -4.45 -21.45
C ALA A 264 -1.16 -3.84 -20.90
N ALA A 265 -1.40 -2.55 -21.17
CA ALA A 265 -2.66 -1.90 -20.77
C ALA A 265 -3.85 -2.45 -21.59
N GLN A 266 -3.67 -2.72 -22.88
CA GLN A 266 -4.70 -3.30 -23.75
C GLN A 266 -5.18 -4.67 -23.26
N GLU A 267 -4.28 -5.52 -22.76
CA GLU A 267 -4.61 -6.87 -22.26
C GLU A 267 -5.64 -6.83 -21.11
N THR A 268 -5.58 -5.80 -20.27
CA THR A 268 -6.44 -5.69 -19.08
C THR A 268 -7.60 -4.72 -19.27
N PHE A 269 -7.46 -3.72 -20.16
CA PHE A 269 -8.45 -2.67 -20.41
C PHE A 269 -9.83 -3.21 -20.80
N GLY A 270 -9.86 -4.25 -21.65
CA GLY A 270 -11.10 -4.85 -22.14
C GLY A 270 -12.05 -5.36 -21.04
N ARG A 271 -11.52 -5.76 -19.88
CA ARG A 271 -12.32 -6.24 -18.73
C ARG A 271 -12.45 -5.23 -17.59
N SER A 272 -11.73 -4.13 -17.66
CA SER A 272 -11.73 -3.10 -16.61
C SER A 272 -13.00 -2.26 -16.65
N SER A 273 -13.56 -1.96 -15.49
CA SER A 273 -14.65 -0.99 -15.30
C SER A 273 -14.11 0.45 -15.12
N ILE A 274 -12.88 0.57 -14.62
CA ILE A 274 -12.18 1.84 -14.45
C ILE A 274 -10.81 1.73 -15.10
N ALA A 275 -10.37 2.77 -15.82
CA ALA A 275 -9.01 2.90 -16.30
C ALA A 275 -8.42 4.26 -15.90
N ILE A 276 -7.20 4.27 -15.35
CA ILE A 276 -6.52 5.48 -14.90
C ILE A 276 -5.19 5.62 -15.62
N PHE A 277 -5.01 6.71 -16.35
CA PHE A 277 -3.80 7.00 -17.13
C PHE A 277 -2.92 8.00 -16.36
N ALA A 278 -2.14 7.49 -15.39
CA ALA A 278 -1.29 8.29 -14.52
C ALA A 278 0.22 8.17 -14.86
N ALA A 279 0.57 7.45 -15.93
CA ALA A 279 1.93 7.34 -16.39
C ALA A 279 2.46 8.64 -17.02
N ALA A 280 3.73 8.92 -16.84
CA ALA A 280 4.45 9.97 -17.54
C ALA A 280 5.13 9.37 -18.80
N VAL A 281 4.32 9.17 -19.81
CA VAL A 281 4.77 8.61 -21.09
C VAL A 281 5.62 9.62 -21.84
N ALA A 282 6.75 9.21 -22.41
CA ALA A 282 7.53 10.06 -23.29
C ALA A 282 6.77 10.28 -24.61
N ASP A 283 6.65 11.54 -25.07
CA ASP A 283 5.92 11.86 -26.31
C ASP A 283 6.64 11.34 -27.56
N TYR A 284 7.97 11.21 -27.48
CA TYR A 284 8.82 10.81 -28.60
C TYR A 284 9.79 9.70 -28.19
N ARG A 285 10.14 8.84 -29.16
CA ARG A 285 11.20 7.82 -29.07
C ARG A 285 12.20 7.95 -30.21
N PRO A 286 13.45 7.47 -30.07
CA PRO A 286 14.35 7.33 -31.21
C PRO A 286 13.72 6.48 -32.29
N GLU A 287 13.79 6.93 -33.56
CA GLU A 287 13.29 6.19 -34.73
C GLU A 287 14.02 4.85 -34.85
N GLU A 288 15.34 4.87 -34.59
CA GLU A 288 16.18 3.67 -34.59
C GLU A 288 16.90 3.54 -33.23
N ARG A 289 16.76 2.37 -32.60
CA ARG A 289 17.59 1.98 -31.47
C ARG A 289 18.91 1.42 -31.93
N VAL A 290 20.02 1.94 -31.40
CA VAL A 290 21.36 1.41 -31.72
C VAL A 290 21.69 0.30 -30.70
N SER A 291 22.03 -0.89 -31.26
CA SER A 291 22.57 -2.00 -30.45
C SER A 291 23.99 -1.69 -29.99
N GLY A 292 24.26 -1.92 -28.71
CA GLY A 292 25.51 -1.56 -28.06
C GLY A 292 25.59 -0.06 -27.74
N LYS A 293 26.66 0.33 -27.02
CA LYS A 293 26.88 1.74 -26.62
C LYS A 293 27.42 2.54 -27.82
N ILE A 294 26.79 3.63 -28.19
CA ILE A 294 27.29 4.58 -29.21
C ILE A 294 28.63 5.17 -28.74
N LYS A 295 29.72 4.89 -29.46
CA LYS A 295 31.07 5.40 -29.18
C LYS A 295 31.25 6.77 -29.80
N LYS A 296 31.94 7.70 -29.12
CA LYS A 296 32.20 9.06 -29.57
C LYS A 296 32.96 9.11 -30.92
N GLU A 297 33.84 8.14 -31.15
CA GLU A 297 34.71 8.07 -32.31
C GLU A 297 34.00 7.66 -33.61
N ARG A 298 32.82 7.02 -33.54
CA ARG A 298 32.14 6.50 -34.73
C ARG A 298 31.31 7.52 -35.51
N ARG A 299 31.09 8.73 -35.01
CA ARG A 299 30.27 9.75 -35.68
C ARG A 299 30.98 11.09 -35.93
N GLY A 300 32.32 11.14 -35.88
CA GLY A 300 33.16 12.23 -36.47
C GLY A 300 32.82 13.67 -36.08
N GLY A 301 32.18 13.93 -34.93
CA GLY A 301 31.79 15.28 -34.55
C GLY A 301 31.48 15.45 -33.06
N GLU A 302 31.56 16.70 -32.58
CA GLU A 302 31.19 17.07 -31.19
C GLU A 302 29.70 16.98 -30.91
N GLN A 303 28.86 16.83 -31.93
CA GLN A 303 27.39 16.81 -31.84
C GLN A 303 26.82 15.44 -32.27
N MET A 304 25.76 15.01 -31.56
CA MET A 304 24.97 13.85 -31.91
C MET A 304 23.56 14.29 -32.29
N GLN A 305 23.10 13.88 -33.48
CA GLN A 305 21.74 14.08 -33.94
C GLN A 305 20.94 12.79 -33.76
N LEU A 306 19.73 12.90 -33.26
CA LEU A 306 18.74 11.81 -33.11
C LEU A 306 17.50 12.18 -33.89
N THR A 307 17.06 11.29 -34.77
CA THR A 307 15.72 11.37 -35.35
C THR A 307 14.73 10.75 -34.35
N LEU A 308 13.68 11.50 -34.07
CA LEU A 308 12.66 11.06 -33.12
C LEU A 308 11.34 10.83 -33.86
N THR A 309 10.64 9.77 -33.50
CA THR A 309 9.27 9.47 -33.93
C THR A 309 8.32 9.56 -32.76
N GLN A 310 7.06 9.90 -33.01
CA GLN A 310 6.05 10.06 -31.97
C GLN A 310 5.65 8.71 -31.36
N ASN A 311 5.52 8.67 -30.05
CA ASN A 311 4.97 7.52 -29.31
C ASN A 311 3.43 7.48 -29.45
N PRO A 312 2.81 6.31 -29.28
CA PRO A 312 1.37 6.20 -29.24
C PRO A 312 0.82 6.93 -28.00
N ASP A 313 -0.26 7.69 -28.20
CA ASP A 313 -1.03 8.25 -27.07
C ASP A 313 -1.90 7.14 -26.45
N ILE A 314 -1.45 6.60 -25.31
CA ILE A 314 -2.09 5.46 -24.64
C ILE A 314 -3.54 5.81 -24.24
N ALA A 315 -3.73 6.99 -23.65
CA ALA A 315 -5.06 7.42 -23.18
C ALA A 315 -6.01 7.64 -24.35
N ALA A 316 -5.57 8.27 -25.43
CA ALA A 316 -6.39 8.47 -26.63
C ALA A 316 -6.70 7.13 -27.34
N THR A 317 -5.70 6.25 -27.45
CA THR A 317 -5.85 4.94 -28.11
C THR A 317 -6.86 4.07 -27.37
N LEU A 318 -6.75 3.96 -26.06
CA LEU A 318 -7.67 3.17 -25.24
C LEU A 318 -9.02 3.85 -25.07
N GLY A 319 -9.05 5.18 -24.97
CA GLY A 319 -10.29 5.95 -24.93
C GLY A 319 -11.16 5.77 -26.17
N ALA A 320 -10.56 5.66 -27.35
CA ALA A 320 -11.28 5.35 -28.60
C ALA A 320 -11.87 3.92 -28.63
N GLN A 321 -11.35 3.01 -27.81
CA GLN A 321 -11.78 1.61 -27.73
C GLN A 321 -12.70 1.36 -26.51
N ARG A 322 -13.05 2.42 -25.75
CA ARG A 322 -13.82 2.27 -24.51
C ARG A 322 -15.21 1.68 -24.74
N ARG A 323 -15.67 0.92 -23.77
CA ARG A 323 -17.07 0.52 -23.66
C ARG A 323 -17.86 1.61 -22.90
N ALA A 324 -19.18 1.66 -23.08
CA ALA A 324 -20.04 2.70 -22.49
C ALA A 324 -19.99 2.72 -20.94
N GLU A 325 -19.85 1.54 -20.32
CA GLU A 325 -19.83 1.36 -18.86
C GLU A 325 -18.48 1.63 -18.21
N GLN A 326 -17.43 1.90 -18.98
CA GLN A 326 -16.10 2.17 -18.44
C GLN A 326 -15.95 3.63 -18.00
N TYR A 327 -15.31 3.86 -16.86
CA TYR A 327 -14.96 5.19 -16.37
C TYR A 327 -13.45 5.44 -16.54
N LEU A 328 -13.11 6.44 -17.35
CA LEU A 328 -11.74 6.73 -17.74
C LEU A 328 -11.24 8.02 -17.10
N VAL A 329 -10.08 7.95 -16.44
CA VAL A 329 -9.43 9.08 -15.78
C VAL A 329 -8.06 9.34 -16.37
N GLY A 330 -7.80 10.54 -16.84
CA GLY A 330 -6.49 10.98 -17.32
C GLY A 330 -5.76 11.86 -16.29
N PHE A 331 -4.44 11.89 -16.40
CA PHE A 331 -3.61 12.86 -15.68
C PHE A 331 -2.97 13.84 -16.66
N ALA A 332 -2.86 15.10 -16.26
CA ALA A 332 -2.13 16.11 -17.00
C ALA A 332 -1.29 16.96 -16.08
N LEU A 333 0.00 17.11 -16.41
CA LEU A 333 0.93 18.00 -15.75
C LEU A 333 1.10 19.23 -16.65
N GLU A 334 0.76 20.40 -16.13
CA GLU A 334 0.82 21.66 -16.88
C GLU A 334 1.77 22.65 -16.17
N THR A 335 2.24 23.64 -16.89
CA THR A 335 3.02 24.76 -16.30
C THR A 335 2.11 25.75 -15.57
N SER A 336 0.85 25.82 -15.96
CA SER A 336 -0.21 26.60 -15.27
C SER A 336 -1.52 25.84 -15.38
N VAL A 337 -2.43 26.01 -14.40
CA VAL A 337 -3.75 25.35 -14.45
C VAL A 337 -4.59 26.02 -15.54
N ASP A 338 -4.54 25.48 -16.76
CA ASP A 338 -5.40 25.89 -17.89
C ASP A 338 -6.56 24.89 -18.03
N THR A 339 -7.73 25.31 -17.54
CA THR A 339 -8.94 24.48 -17.60
C THR A 339 -9.43 24.24 -19.01
N ALA A 340 -9.25 25.17 -19.94
CA ALA A 340 -9.68 25.02 -21.34
C ALA A 340 -8.85 23.96 -22.08
N ALA A 341 -7.53 23.93 -21.86
CA ALA A 341 -6.67 22.89 -22.38
C ALA A 341 -7.00 21.50 -21.79
N ALA A 342 -7.36 21.46 -20.51
CA ALA A 342 -7.79 20.24 -19.83
C ALA A 342 -9.12 19.71 -20.39
N GLU A 343 -10.11 20.56 -20.60
CA GLU A 343 -11.38 20.19 -21.21
C GLU A 343 -11.17 19.66 -22.65
N GLY A 344 -10.28 20.28 -23.42
CA GLY A 344 -9.88 19.77 -24.73
C GLY A 344 -9.31 18.35 -24.67
N LYS A 345 -8.42 18.06 -23.71
CA LYS A 345 -7.87 16.71 -23.50
C LYS A 345 -8.94 15.72 -23.08
N LEU A 346 -9.87 16.13 -22.22
CA LEU A 346 -10.99 15.32 -21.74
C LEU A 346 -11.84 14.82 -22.91
N HIS A 347 -12.19 15.71 -23.83
CA HIS A 347 -12.97 15.36 -25.03
C HIS A 347 -12.16 14.54 -26.04
N ASN A 348 -10.95 14.99 -26.39
CA ASN A 348 -10.16 14.36 -27.46
C ASN A 348 -9.69 12.94 -27.11
N LYS A 349 -9.55 12.62 -25.80
CA LYS A 349 -9.13 11.30 -25.31
C LYS A 349 -10.30 10.47 -24.75
N HIS A 350 -11.53 10.93 -24.92
CA HIS A 350 -12.75 10.27 -24.45
C HIS A 350 -12.73 9.94 -22.95
N LEU A 351 -12.18 10.83 -22.13
CA LEU A 351 -12.09 10.65 -20.68
C LEU A 351 -13.39 11.10 -19.99
N ASP A 352 -13.66 10.52 -18.81
CA ASP A 352 -14.77 10.94 -17.95
C ASP A 352 -14.31 11.98 -16.93
N ALA A 353 -13.04 11.89 -16.50
CA ALA A 353 -12.43 12.89 -15.63
C ALA A 353 -10.94 13.09 -15.97
N ILE A 354 -10.42 14.25 -15.62
CA ILE A 354 -9.01 14.59 -15.74
C ILE A 354 -8.50 15.18 -14.42
N VAL A 355 -7.35 14.71 -13.99
CA VAL A 355 -6.64 15.19 -12.80
C VAL A 355 -5.47 16.05 -13.25
N LEU A 356 -5.55 17.33 -12.90
CA LEU A 356 -4.56 18.33 -13.26
C LEU A 356 -3.65 18.62 -12.08
N ASN A 357 -2.36 18.62 -12.32
CA ASN A 357 -1.37 19.17 -11.40
C ASN A 357 -0.47 20.18 -12.11
N SER A 358 0.14 21.08 -11.37
CA SER A 358 0.99 22.14 -11.94
C SER A 358 2.43 22.04 -11.44
N THR A 359 3.36 22.24 -12.35
CA THR A 359 4.80 22.37 -11.98
C THR A 359 5.12 23.69 -11.28
N SER A 360 4.22 24.68 -11.33
CA SER A 360 4.38 25.95 -10.62
C SER A 360 4.00 25.87 -9.13
N ASP A 361 3.25 24.85 -8.72
CA ASP A 361 2.87 24.66 -7.32
C ASP A 361 4.05 24.06 -6.53
N ALA A 362 4.59 24.81 -5.58
CA ALA A 362 5.67 24.32 -4.71
C ALA A 362 5.25 23.07 -3.94
N GLY A 363 6.03 21.99 -4.04
CA GLY A 363 5.75 20.72 -3.41
C GLY A 363 4.79 19.80 -4.19
N ALA A 364 4.35 20.19 -5.38
CA ALA A 364 3.57 19.34 -6.28
C ALA A 364 4.42 18.87 -7.49
N GLY A 365 3.98 17.79 -8.16
CA GLY A 365 4.60 17.30 -9.38
C GLY A 365 5.49 16.06 -9.23
N PHE A 366 6.53 15.97 -10.06
CA PHE A 366 7.41 14.80 -10.09
C PHE A 366 8.44 14.81 -8.94
N GLY A 367 8.87 13.63 -8.49
CA GLY A 367 9.97 13.45 -7.54
C GLY A 367 9.69 13.85 -6.09
N VAL A 368 8.52 14.39 -5.77
CA VAL A 368 8.11 14.80 -4.42
C VAL A 368 7.04 13.87 -3.85
N PRO A 369 6.94 13.72 -2.51
CA PRO A 369 5.96 12.83 -1.88
C PRO A 369 4.55 13.42 -1.81
N THR A 370 4.40 14.72 -2.08
CA THR A 370 3.15 15.48 -2.01
C THR A 370 2.62 15.80 -3.40
N ASN A 371 1.34 16.14 -3.48
CA ASN A 371 0.72 16.67 -4.69
C ASN A 371 -0.42 17.64 -4.33
N LYS A 372 -0.73 18.54 -5.27
CA LYS A 372 -1.88 19.42 -5.27
C LYS A 372 -2.54 19.27 -6.62
N VAL A 373 -3.84 18.96 -6.66
CA VAL A 373 -4.53 18.65 -7.91
C VAL A 373 -5.89 19.31 -8.00
N LEU A 374 -6.30 19.56 -9.24
CA LEU A 374 -7.66 19.92 -9.62
C LEU A 374 -8.25 18.76 -10.42
N ILE A 375 -9.43 18.28 -10.04
CA ILE A 375 -10.18 17.29 -10.79
C ILE A 375 -11.31 17.98 -11.53
N LEU A 376 -11.42 17.69 -12.83
CA LEU A 376 -12.54 18.10 -13.68
C LEU A 376 -13.17 16.86 -14.28
N ASP A 377 -14.50 16.78 -14.33
CA ASP A 377 -15.20 15.73 -15.05
C ASP A 377 -15.93 16.27 -16.28
N LYS A 378 -16.37 15.36 -17.14
CA LYS A 378 -17.10 15.71 -18.37
C LYS A 378 -18.49 16.31 -18.13
N ALA A 379 -19.05 16.17 -16.91
CA ALA A 379 -20.34 16.75 -16.52
C ALA A 379 -20.17 18.17 -15.92
N GLY A 380 -18.94 18.68 -15.81
CA GLY A 380 -18.62 20.00 -15.28
C GLY A 380 -18.39 20.03 -13.77
N ALA A 381 -18.33 18.88 -13.09
CA ALA A 381 -17.95 18.85 -11.69
C ALA A 381 -16.47 19.20 -11.53
N ARG A 382 -16.19 20.00 -10.51
CA ARG A 382 -14.85 20.48 -10.17
C ARG A 382 -14.53 20.16 -8.70
N CYS A 383 -13.33 19.66 -8.44
CA CYS A 383 -12.83 19.40 -7.09
C CYS A 383 -11.37 19.85 -6.98
N ASP A 384 -11.13 20.88 -6.16
CA ASP A 384 -9.79 21.37 -5.85
C ASP A 384 -9.29 20.65 -4.58
N LEU A 385 -8.23 19.87 -4.71
CA LEU A 385 -7.58 19.20 -3.59
C LEU A 385 -6.34 19.97 -3.14
N PRO A 386 -6.19 20.26 -1.84
CA PRO A 386 -5.03 20.98 -1.30
C PRO A 386 -3.74 20.17 -1.45
N LEU A 387 -2.60 20.82 -1.12
CA LEU A 387 -1.31 20.12 -1.07
C LEU A 387 -1.30 19.14 0.10
N GLU A 388 -1.27 17.85 -0.25
CA GLU A 388 -1.27 16.72 0.69
C GLU A 388 -0.31 15.63 0.22
N SER A 389 -0.10 14.59 1.02
CA SER A 389 0.64 13.41 0.58
C SER A 389 -0.06 12.73 -0.60
N LYS A 390 0.72 12.13 -1.52
CA LYS A 390 0.16 11.42 -2.67
C LYS A 390 -0.78 10.28 -2.28
N ALA A 391 -0.61 9.70 -1.10
CA ALA A 391 -1.52 8.69 -0.57
C ALA A 391 -2.90 9.29 -0.25
N VAL A 392 -2.95 10.41 0.45
CA VAL A 392 -4.20 11.13 0.78
C VAL A 392 -4.88 11.64 -0.49
N VAL A 393 -4.12 12.25 -1.40
CA VAL A 393 -4.65 12.70 -2.71
C VAL A 393 -5.23 11.54 -3.52
N ALA A 394 -4.59 10.36 -3.48
CA ALA A 394 -5.10 9.17 -4.16
C ALA A 394 -6.44 8.70 -3.59
N GLU A 395 -6.60 8.69 -2.26
CA GLU A 395 -7.87 8.36 -1.61
C GLU A 395 -8.98 9.34 -2.04
N GLN A 396 -8.69 10.64 -2.02
CA GLN A 396 -9.65 11.66 -2.44
C GLN A 396 -10.03 11.57 -3.92
N ILE A 397 -9.09 11.21 -4.81
CA ILE A 397 -9.37 10.94 -6.23
C ILE A 397 -10.27 9.70 -6.37
N VAL A 398 -10.01 8.63 -5.63
CA VAL A 398 -10.85 7.42 -5.65
C VAL A 398 -12.25 7.72 -5.14
N ASP A 399 -12.39 8.49 -4.06
CA ASP A 399 -13.70 8.94 -3.56
C ASP A 399 -14.47 9.75 -4.60
N PHE A 400 -13.77 10.65 -5.32
CA PHE A 400 -14.36 11.40 -6.43
C PHE A 400 -14.85 10.45 -7.53
N ILE A 401 -14.05 9.50 -7.97
CA ILE A 401 -14.41 8.49 -8.97
C ILE A 401 -15.66 7.72 -8.53
N LEU A 402 -15.67 7.19 -7.30
CA LEU A 402 -16.78 6.41 -6.75
C LEU A 402 -18.08 7.21 -6.73
N LYS A 403 -18.03 8.50 -6.42
CA LYS A 403 -19.18 9.39 -6.37
C LYS A 403 -19.75 9.73 -7.76
N HIS A 404 -18.90 9.92 -8.77
CA HIS A 404 -19.30 10.47 -10.06
C HIS A 404 -19.53 9.42 -11.15
N ARG A 405 -18.90 8.21 -11.04
CA ARG A 405 -19.11 7.13 -12.01
C ARG A 405 -20.53 6.56 -11.99
N THR A 406 -21.22 6.60 -10.85
CA THR A 406 -22.61 6.10 -10.71
C THR A 406 -23.66 6.99 -11.36
N GLN A 407 -23.31 8.19 -11.81
CA GLN A 407 -24.21 9.09 -12.52
C GLN A 407 -24.28 8.81 -14.03
N LEU A 408 -23.59 7.78 -14.52
CA LEU A 408 -23.49 7.41 -15.93
C LEU A 408 -24.37 6.21 -16.34
N VAL A 409 -25.17 5.67 -15.40
CA VAL A 409 -26.14 4.58 -15.64
C VAL A 409 -27.55 5.11 -15.70
#